data_f092201a11874f3b30648af11443540e
#
_entry.id   f092201a11874f3b30648af11443540e
#
_cell.length_a   1.000
_cell.length_b   1.000
_cell.length_c   1.000
_cell.angle_alpha   90.00
_cell.angle_beta   90.00
_cell.angle_gamma   90.00
#
_symmetry.space_group_name_H-M   'P 1'
#
loop_
_entity.id
_entity.type
_entity.pdbx_description
1 polymer ?
#
loop_
_entity_poly.entity_id
_entity_poly.type
_entity_poly.pdbx_seq_one_letter_code
_entity_poly.pdbx_strand_id
1 'polypeptide(L)'
;PVITLQCNGGAMYKIQALWTQARENLNITNIIFANNSYEILKIELDRVGAIQTGQRAASMLSLDNPRIDWIQLSKSMGVPAFAPTSVEEFTKIFSNSVQESGPSLIVISL
;
A
#
# COMPACT_ATOMS: atom_id res chain seq x y z
N PRO A 1 3.62 5.86 18.91
CA PRO A 1 3.04 5.53 17.59
C PRO A 1 4.14 5.27 16.55
N VAL A 2 3.86 4.38 15.64
CA VAL A 2 4.75 4.07 14.51
C VAL A 2 4.03 4.43 13.21
N ILE A 3 4.75 5.01 12.27
CA ILE A 3 4.24 5.31 10.93
C ILE A 3 5.04 4.49 9.93
N THR A 4 4.37 3.74 9.08
CA THR A 4 5.00 2.99 7.99
C THR A 4 4.63 3.62 6.65
N LEU A 5 5.61 3.74 5.76
CA LEU A 5 5.43 4.25 4.41
C LEU A 5 5.82 3.14 3.43
N GLN A 6 4.91 2.75 2.57
CA GLN A 6 5.12 1.65 1.62
C GLN A 6 4.48 1.97 0.26
N CYS A 7 5.09 1.50 -0.81
CA CYS A 7 4.39 1.37 -2.09
C CYS A 7 3.66 0.02 -2.16
N ASN A 8 2.66 -0.10 -3.02
CA ASN A 8 1.86 -1.32 -3.12
C ASN A 8 2.67 -2.57 -3.49
N GLY A 9 3.70 -2.46 -4.30
CA GLY A 9 4.61 -3.57 -4.59
C GLY A 9 5.32 -4.08 -3.33
N GLY A 10 5.85 -3.17 -2.50
CA GLY A 10 6.48 -3.51 -1.22
C GLY A 10 5.49 -4.08 -0.21
N ALA A 11 4.29 -3.51 -0.14
CA ALA A 11 3.25 -3.98 0.77
C ALA A 11 2.79 -5.42 0.46
N MET A 12 2.79 -5.82 -0.81
CA MET A 12 2.41 -7.19 -1.22
C MET A 12 3.31 -8.28 -0.65
N TYR A 13 4.53 -7.97 -0.26
CA TYR A 13 5.41 -8.98 0.33
C TYR A 13 4.99 -9.42 1.73
N LYS A 14 4.40 -8.53 2.53
CA LYS A 14 4.10 -8.80 3.94
C LYS A 14 2.78 -8.16 4.41
N ILE A 15 1.80 -8.06 3.55
CA ILE A 15 0.51 -7.44 3.90
C ILE A 15 -0.21 -8.16 5.05
N GLN A 16 0.04 -9.45 5.23
CA GLN A 16 -0.51 -10.23 6.34
C GLN A 16 -0.06 -9.73 7.72
N ALA A 17 0.97 -8.89 7.79
CA ALA A 17 1.37 -8.25 9.04
C ALA A 17 0.26 -7.36 9.64
N LEU A 18 -0.67 -6.88 8.83
CA LEU A 18 -1.84 -6.13 9.29
C LEU A 18 -2.67 -6.93 10.30
N TRP A 19 -2.81 -8.23 10.06
CA TRP A 19 -3.52 -9.11 11.00
C TRP A 19 -2.85 -9.16 12.37
N THR A 20 -1.51 -9.25 12.42
CA THR A 20 -0.75 -9.21 13.67
C THR A 20 -0.88 -7.85 14.36
N GLN A 21 -0.86 -6.76 13.60
CA GLN A 21 -1.06 -5.41 14.15
C GLN A 21 -2.43 -5.28 14.82
N ALA A 22 -3.48 -5.81 14.19
CA ALA A 22 -4.83 -5.82 14.75
C ALA A 22 -4.92 -6.68 16.00
N ARG A 23 -4.37 -7.91 15.93
CA ARG A 23 -4.38 -8.86 17.04
C ARG A 23 -3.74 -8.29 18.31
N GLU A 24 -2.59 -7.63 18.17
CA GLU A 24 -1.83 -7.08 19.28
C GLU A 24 -2.20 -5.61 19.58
N ASN A 25 -3.20 -5.07 18.91
CA ASN A 25 -3.66 -3.67 19.04
C ASN A 25 -2.51 -2.65 18.98
N LEU A 26 -1.63 -2.82 18.00
CA LEU A 26 -0.44 -1.99 17.85
C LEU A 26 -0.77 -0.61 17.30
N ASN A 27 -0.21 0.43 17.88
CA ASN A 27 -0.40 1.82 17.44
C ASN A 27 0.47 2.10 16.20
N ILE A 28 0.05 1.61 15.05
CA ILE A 28 0.76 1.73 13.77
C ILE A 28 -0.18 2.34 12.73
N THR A 29 0.22 3.46 12.17
CA THR A 29 -0.43 4.07 11.01
C THR A 29 0.33 3.66 9.75
N ASN A 30 -0.29 2.83 8.92
CA ASN A 30 0.29 2.34 7.66
C ASN A 30 -0.18 3.24 6.52
N ILE A 31 0.75 3.73 5.70
CA ILE A 31 0.44 4.52 4.51
C ILE A 31 0.95 3.74 3.28
N ILE A 32 0.04 3.45 2.35
CA ILE A 32 0.36 2.80 1.08
C ILE A 32 0.21 3.82 -0.06
N PHE A 33 1.30 4.03 -0.80
CA PHE A 33 1.28 4.76 -2.05
C PHE A 33 1.00 3.79 -3.19
N ALA A 34 -0.23 3.83 -3.71
CA ALA A 34 -0.72 2.88 -4.69
C ALA A 34 -0.53 3.42 -6.11
N ASN A 35 0.55 2.98 -6.77
CA ASN A 35 0.82 3.23 -8.18
C ASN A 35 0.48 2.03 -9.08
N ASN A 36 -0.05 0.94 -8.50
CA ASN A 36 -0.47 -0.30 -9.17
C ASN A 36 0.63 -0.95 -10.01
N SER A 37 1.89 -0.81 -9.61
CA SER A 37 3.04 -1.28 -10.37
C SER A 37 4.23 -1.64 -9.49
N TYR A 38 5.05 -2.55 -9.97
CA TYR A 38 6.41 -2.76 -9.47
C TYR A 38 7.38 -1.80 -10.17
N GLU A 39 7.21 -0.50 -9.95
CA GLU A 39 7.91 0.56 -10.70
C GLU A 39 9.42 0.45 -10.63
N ILE A 40 9.98 0.09 -9.47
CA ILE A 40 11.43 -0.10 -9.33
C ILE A 40 11.96 -1.20 -10.25
N LEU A 41 11.18 -2.27 -10.46
CA LEU A 41 11.56 -3.36 -11.35
C LEU A 41 11.52 -2.92 -12.82
N LYS A 42 10.59 -2.03 -13.18
CA LYS A 42 10.55 -1.44 -14.53
C LYS A 42 11.79 -0.58 -14.77
N ILE A 43 12.15 0.28 -13.82
CA ILE A 43 13.35 1.12 -13.89
C ILE A 43 14.61 0.27 -14.04
N GLU A 44 14.76 -0.81 -13.26
CA GLU A 44 15.91 -1.70 -13.38
C GLU A 44 15.93 -2.46 -14.70
N LEU A 45 14.79 -2.86 -15.23
CA LEU A 45 14.69 -3.51 -16.52
C LEU A 45 15.16 -2.61 -17.65
N ASP A 46 14.78 -1.33 -17.61
CA ASP A 46 15.24 -0.31 -18.57
C ASP A 46 16.74 -0.05 -18.41
N ARG A 47 17.23 -0.01 -17.17
CA ARG A 47 18.65 0.23 -16.86
C ARG A 47 19.59 -0.86 -17.38
N VAL A 48 19.18 -2.12 -17.34
CA VAL A 48 19.96 -3.24 -17.88
C VAL A 48 19.82 -3.41 -19.39
N GLY A 49 19.12 -2.49 -20.07
CA GLY A 49 19.00 -2.45 -21.53
C GLY A 49 18.05 -3.47 -22.12
N ALA A 50 17.13 -4.01 -21.34
CA ALA A 50 16.07 -4.90 -21.83
C ALA A 50 14.98 -4.09 -22.57
N ILE A 51 15.37 -3.48 -23.69
CA ILE A 51 14.57 -2.51 -24.47
C ILE A 51 13.34 -3.14 -25.13
N GLN A 52 13.27 -4.47 -25.22
CA GLN A 52 12.12 -5.20 -25.76
C GLN A 52 11.61 -6.21 -24.76
N THR A 53 10.95 -5.72 -23.73
CA THR A 53 10.16 -6.58 -22.84
C THR A 53 8.92 -7.04 -23.59
N GLY A 54 8.76 -8.37 -23.77
CA GLY A 54 7.53 -8.93 -24.30
C GLY A 54 6.34 -8.56 -23.42
N GLN A 55 5.12 -8.53 -23.99
CA GLN A 55 3.89 -8.19 -23.27
C GLN A 55 3.70 -8.98 -21.97
N ARG A 56 4.13 -10.24 -21.95
CA ARG A 56 4.03 -11.13 -20.81
C ARG A 56 4.93 -10.69 -19.66
N ALA A 57 6.16 -10.28 -19.96
CA ALA A 57 7.10 -9.76 -18.96
C ALA A 57 6.62 -8.41 -18.41
N ALA A 58 6.10 -7.53 -19.26
CA ALA A 58 5.52 -6.25 -18.85
C ALA A 58 4.30 -6.45 -17.95
N SER A 59 3.43 -7.43 -18.23
CA SER A 59 2.25 -7.73 -17.42
C SER A 59 2.60 -8.24 -16.02
N MET A 60 3.74 -8.90 -15.84
CA MET A 60 4.21 -9.36 -14.53
C MET A 60 4.64 -8.21 -13.61
N LEU A 61 4.88 -7.03 -14.15
CA LEU A 61 5.26 -5.83 -13.39
C LEU A 61 4.07 -4.93 -13.06
N SER A 62 2.87 -5.32 -13.51
CA SER A 62 1.62 -4.62 -13.23
C SER A 62 0.88 -5.25 -12.04
N LEU A 63 0.25 -4.42 -11.22
CA LEU A 63 -0.58 -4.81 -10.08
C LEU A 63 -2.04 -4.33 -10.24
N ASP A 64 -2.49 -4.10 -11.48
CA ASP A 64 -3.83 -3.59 -11.79
C ASP A 64 -4.77 -4.61 -12.44
N ASN A 65 -4.32 -5.82 -12.71
CA ASN A 65 -5.16 -6.85 -13.29
C ASN A 65 -5.00 -8.22 -12.60
N PRO A 66 -5.81 -8.52 -11.57
CA PRO A 66 -6.83 -7.66 -10.97
C PRO A 66 -6.23 -6.56 -10.07
N ARG A 67 -6.94 -5.43 -9.97
CA ARG A 67 -6.55 -4.34 -9.08
C ARG A 67 -6.75 -4.75 -7.63
N ILE A 68 -5.75 -4.46 -6.78
CA ILE A 68 -5.83 -4.77 -5.35
C ILE A 68 -6.74 -3.77 -4.65
N ASP A 69 -7.76 -4.26 -3.98
CA ASP A 69 -8.59 -3.46 -3.07
C ASP A 69 -7.98 -3.47 -1.66
N TRP A 70 -7.11 -2.51 -1.42
CA TRP A 70 -6.41 -2.35 -0.15
C TRP A 70 -7.35 -2.11 1.03
N ILE A 71 -8.49 -1.46 0.79
CA ILE A 71 -9.48 -1.15 1.83
C ILE A 71 -10.14 -2.44 2.32
N GLN A 72 -10.63 -3.26 1.41
CA GLN A 72 -11.25 -4.53 1.78
C GLN A 72 -10.23 -5.50 2.37
N LEU A 73 -9.03 -5.56 1.80
CA LEU A 73 -7.95 -6.41 2.30
C LEU A 73 -7.58 -6.06 3.75
N SER A 74 -7.43 -4.79 4.04
CA SER A 74 -7.12 -4.30 5.39
C SER A 74 -8.26 -4.58 6.37
N LYS A 75 -9.49 -4.31 5.97
CA LYS A 75 -10.67 -4.57 6.81
C LYS A 75 -10.85 -6.06 7.09
N SER A 76 -10.56 -6.93 6.13
CA SER A 76 -10.60 -8.40 6.33
C SER A 76 -9.60 -8.89 7.37
N MET A 77 -8.52 -8.14 7.59
CA MET A 77 -7.50 -8.42 8.62
C MET A 77 -7.76 -7.68 9.94
N GLY A 78 -8.89 -6.99 10.07
CA GLY A 78 -9.28 -6.28 11.29
C GLY A 78 -8.68 -4.89 11.45
N VAL A 79 -8.11 -4.30 10.39
CA VAL A 79 -7.50 -2.96 10.41
C VAL A 79 -8.40 -1.96 9.69
N PRO A 80 -8.85 -0.87 10.36
CA PRO A 80 -9.56 0.22 9.70
C PRO A 80 -8.76 0.82 8.55
N ALA A 81 -9.42 1.10 7.44
CA ALA A 81 -8.74 1.58 6.24
C ALA A 81 -9.49 2.76 5.60
N PHE A 82 -8.72 3.69 5.05
CA PHE A 82 -9.18 4.95 4.48
C PHE A 82 -8.47 5.24 3.16
N ALA A 83 -9.19 5.87 2.22
CA ALA A 83 -8.66 6.29 0.93
C ALA A 83 -8.99 7.78 0.68
N PRO A 84 -8.23 8.72 1.26
CA PRO A 84 -8.45 10.14 1.06
C PRO A 84 -8.25 10.55 -0.41
N THR A 85 -9.05 11.51 -0.86
CA THR A 85 -9.02 12.04 -2.23
C THR A 85 -8.44 13.45 -2.31
N SER A 86 -8.12 14.06 -1.17
CA SER A 86 -7.50 15.39 -1.08
C SER A 86 -6.47 15.43 0.05
N VAL A 87 -5.60 16.44 0.02
CA VAL A 87 -4.60 16.66 1.07
C VAL A 87 -5.27 17.01 2.40
N GLU A 88 -6.36 17.78 2.36
CA GLU A 88 -7.12 18.17 3.54
C GLU A 88 -7.75 16.94 4.21
N GLU A 89 -8.35 16.07 3.44
CA GLU A 89 -8.93 14.82 3.91
C GLU A 89 -7.84 13.90 4.49
N PHE A 90 -6.72 13.75 3.78
CA PHE A 90 -5.57 12.99 4.27
C PHE A 90 -5.07 13.52 5.61
N THR A 91 -4.89 14.82 5.75
CA THR A 91 -4.39 15.45 6.97
C THR A 91 -5.30 15.15 8.17
N LYS A 92 -6.62 15.23 7.96
CA LYS A 92 -7.61 14.92 9.00
C LYS A 92 -7.57 13.45 9.41
N ILE A 93 -7.59 12.54 8.43
CA ILE A 93 -7.55 11.08 8.68
C ILE A 93 -6.24 10.70 9.37
N PHE A 94 -5.11 11.21 8.87
CA PHE A 94 -3.79 10.93 9.43
C PHE A 94 -3.67 11.39 10.87
N SER A 95 -4.10 12.63 11.18
CA SER A 95 -4.07 13.17 12.54
C SER A 95 -4.91 12.32 13.50
N ASN A 96 -6.08 11.88 13.08
CA ASN A 96 -6.94 10.99 13.88
C ASN A 96 -6.26 9.63 14.08
N SER A 97 -5.74 9.04 13.02
CA SER A 97 -5.12 7.71 13.06
C SER A 97 -3.91 7.65 14.00
N VAL A 98 -3.12 8.70 14.04
CA VAL A 98 -1.93 8.77 14.94
C VAL A 98 -2.34 8.92 16.41
N GLN A 99 -3.49 9.54 16.68
CA GLN A 99 -3.98 9.77 18.04
C GLN A 99 -4.79 8.59 18.59
N GLU A 100 -5.46 7.83 17.73
CA GLU A 100 -6.26 6.67 18.12
C GLU A 100 -5.40 5.46 18.48
N SER A 101 -5.92 4.62 19.37
CA SER A 101 -5.31 3.33 19.69
C SER A 101 -5.57 2.31 18.59
N GLY A 102 -4.58 1.46 18.34
CA GLY A 102 -4.68 0.40 17.35
C GLY A 102 -4.13 0.79 15.98
N PRO A 103 -4.11 -0.18 15.05
CA PRO A 103 -3.59 0.04 13.72
C PRO A 103 -4.60 0.71 12.79
N SER A 104 -4.09 1.39 11.78
CA SER A 104 -4.89 1.95 10.68
C SER A 104 -4.12 1.83 9.36
N LEU A 105 -4.86 1.83 8.26
CA LEU A 105 -4.31 1.87 6.90
C LEU A 105 -4.85 3.08 6.15
N ILE A 106 -3.97 3.84 5.51
CA ILE A 106 -4.33 4.95 4.61
C ILE A 106 -3.76 4.65 3.23
N VAL A 107 -4.61 4.63 2.22
CA VAL A 107 -4.21 4.37 0.84
C VAL A 107 -4.24 5.66 0.05
N ILE A 108 -3.12 6.03 -0.52
CA ILE A 108 -2.98 7.20 -1.40
C ILE A 108 -2.82 6.69 -2.83
N SER A 109 -3.80 6.99 -3.68
CA SER A 109 -3.72 6.68 -5.11
C SER A 109 -2.87 7.72 -5.82
N LEU A 110 -1.90 7.25 -6.58
CA LEU A 110 -1.00 8.06 -7.39
C LEU A 110 -1.38 8.00 -8.87
#